data_581edc6b204fa0697eaec878ec989083
#
_entry.id   581edc6b204fa0697eaec878ec989083
#
_cell.length_a   1.000
_cell.length_b   1.000
_cell.length_c   1.000
_cell.angle_alpha   90.00
_cell.angle_beta   90.00
_cell.angle_gamma   90.00
#
_symmetry.space_group_name_H-M   'P 1'
#
loop_
_entity.id
_entity.type
_entity.pdbx_description
1 polymer ?
#
loop_
_entity_poly.entity_id
_entity_poly.type
_entity_poly.pdbx_seq_one_letter_code
_entity_poly.pdbx_strand_id
1 'polypeptide(L)'
;MKFSLRRPRSPLMIALFLNFVLLFGLFMGWISGHVISDDNAFRSLTDNIFQEEVSGSMLTLHYSLAYPEKKQISRPFPSLGTISADMDRTYQKYEQYLQKLKGFSASRLNRENQITRDMLLLYYQTQLSSRDYPLLDEPLSPSLGIQAQLPVLLAEYAFYEDQDIADYLNLLT
;
A
#
# COMPACT_ATOMS: atom_id res chain seq x y z
N MET A 1 44.24 47.47 30.19
CA MET A 1 43.34 46.78 29.28
C MET A 1 41.93 46.81 29.89
N LYS A 2 41.04 47.74 29.44
CA LYS A 2 39.67 47.84 29.98
C LYS A 2 38.74 46.91 29.18
N PHE A 3 38.29 45.85 29.80
CA PHE A 3 37.21 45.02 29.24
C PHE A 3 35.89 45.77 29.35
N SER A 4 35.38 46.26 28.22
CA SER A 4 34.03 46.82 28.15
C SER A 4 33.02 45.68 28.13
N LEU A 5 32.37 45.40 29.22
CA LEU A 5 31.20 44.53 29.28
C LEU A 5 30.06 45.20 28.49
N ARG A 6 29.74 44.63 27.32
CA ARG A 6 28.55 45.04 26.54
C ARG A 6 27.32 44.88 27.44
N ARG A 7 26.52 45.91 27.60
CA ARG A 7 25.23 45.91 28.27
C ARG A 7 24.33 44.83 27.69
N PRO A 8 23.59 44.08 28.53
CA PRO A 8 22.65 43.10 28.03
C PRO A 8 21.63 43.76 27.10
N ARG A 9 21.35 43.13 25.98
CA ARG A 9 20.28 43.51 25.05
C ARG A 9 19.00 43.70 25.86
N SER A 10 18.22 44.75 25.52
CA SER A 10 17.03 45.14 26.29
C SER A 10 16.16 43.88 26.60
N PRO A 11 15.58 43.77 27.80
CA PRO A 11 14.77 42.61 28.19
C PRO A 11 13.63 42.33 27.21
N LEU A 12 13.18 43.35 26.51
CA LEU A 12 12.20 43.24 25.43
C LEU A 12 12.69 42.40 24.22
N MET A 13 13.97 42.57 23.83
CA MET A 13 14.55 41.80 22.73
C MET A 13 14.74 40.32 23.10
N ILE A 14 15.06 40.04 24.34
CA ILE A 14 15.16 38.65 24.85
C ILE A 14 13.78 38.01 24.88
N ALA A 15 12.76 38.73 25.36
CA ALA A 15 11.38 38.25 25.40
C ALA A 15 10.83 38.01 23.99
N LEU A 16 11.10 38.86 23.02
CA LEU A 16 10.70 38.65 21.62
C LEU A 16 11.39 37.44 20.99
N PHE A 17 12.69 37.26 21.27
CA PHE A 17 13.43 36.10 20.77
C PHE A 17 12.90 34.79 21.37
N LEU A 18 12.63 34.74 22.67
CA LEU A 18 12.03 33.58 23.34
C LEU A 18 10.65 33.26 22.78
N ASN A 19 9.81 34.27 22.54
CA ASN A 19 8.48 34.11 21.96
C ASN A 19 8.58 33.57 20.53
N PHE A 20 9.52 34.07 19.71
CA PHE A 20 9.77 33.55 18.36
C PHE A 20 10.22 32.10 18.36
N VAL A 21 11.15 31.70 19.25
CA VAL A 21 11.61 30.31 19.39
C VAL A 21 10.46 29.39 19.81
N LEU A 22 9.60 29.83 20.72
CA LEU A 22 8.44 29.07 21.19
C LEU A 22 7.41 28.89 20.08
N LEU A 23 7.05 29.95 19.35
CA LEU A 23 6.15 29.90 18.22
C LEU A 23 6.70 29.05 17.07
N PHE A 24 8.00 29.14 16.80
CA PHE A 24 8.67 28.30 15.80
C PHE A 24 8.68 26.84 16.21
N GLY A 25 8.91 26.53 17.49
CA GLY A 25 8.83 25.18 18.02
C GLY A 25 7.42 24.59 17.92
N LEU A 26 6.39 25.35 18.25
CA LEU A 26 5.00 24.95 18.11
C LEU A 26 4.62 24.73 16.62
N PHE A 27 5.08 25.60 15.73
CA PHE A 27 4.85 25.49 14.29
C PHE A 27 5.53 24.24 13.70
N MET A 28 6.78 23.95 14.10
CA MET A 28 7.49 22.74 13.70
C MET A 28 6.83 21.48 14.26
N GLY A 29 6.37 21.50 15.51
CA GLY A 29 5.63 20.40 16.12
C GLY A 29 4.30 20.14 15.41
N TRP A 30 3.59 21.18 15.02
CA TRP A 30 2.34 21.06 14.26
C TRP A 30 2.57 20.45 12.87
N ILE A 31 3.59 20.90 12.13
CA ILE A 31 3.97 20.34 10.82
C ILE A 31 4.35 18.86 10.97
N SER A 32 5.23 18.52 11.92
CA SER A 32 5.68 17.15 12.16
C SER A 32 4.51 16.23 12.52
N GLY A 33 3.58 16.69 13.37
CA GLY A 33 2.38 15.94 13.73
C GLY A 33 1.49 15.63 12.54
N HIS A 34 1.33 16.56 11.60
CA HIS A 34 0.53 16.34 10.39
C HIS A 34 1.19 15.35 9.42
N VAL A 35 2.51 15.43 9.24
CA VAL A 35 3.24 14.48 8.37
C VAL A 35 3.15 13.06 8.93
N ILE A 36 3.36 12.87 10.24
CA ILE A 36 3.23 11.54 10.88
C ILE A 36 1.80 11.00 10.75
N SER A 37 0.78 11.87 10.87
CA SER A 37 -0.63 11.49 10.70
C SER A 37 -0.93 11.02 9.28
N ASP A 38 -0.43 11.74 8.27
CA ASP A 38 -0.64 11.39 6.86
C ASP A 38 0.07 10.09 6.48
N ASP A 39 1.30 9.88 6.95
CA ASP A 39 2.04 8.64 6.73
C ASP A 39 1.32 7.43 7.34
N ASN A 40 0.78 7.55 8.54
CA ASN A 40 0.03 6.47 9.20
C ASN A 40 -1.29 6.18 8.47
N ALA A 41 -2.00 7.22 8.04
CA ALA A 41 -3.23 7.08 7.27
C ALA A 41 -2.96 6.44 5.90
N PHE A 42 -1.84 6.82 5.25
CA PHE A 42 -1.42 6.23 3.99
C PHE A 42 -1.06 4.75 4.14
N ARG A 43 -0.29 4.38 5.18
CA ARG A 43 0.02 2.98 5.50
C ARG A 43 -1.23 2.15 5.74
N SER A 44 -2.17 2.67 6.51
CA SER A 44 -3.46 1.98 6.72
C SER A 44 -4.22 1.76 5.41
N LEU A 45 -4.19 2.73 4.49
CA LEU A 45 -4.79 2.55 3.17
C LEU A 45 -4.07 1.46 2.37
N THR A 46 -2.73 1.47 2.33
CA THR A 46 -1.94 0.48 1.58
C THR A 46 -2.06 -0.92 2.19
N ASP A 47 -2.12 -1.04 3.51
CA ASP A 47 -2.35 -2.31 4.20
C ASP A 47 -3.74 -2.87 3.87
N ASN A 48 -4.77 -2.03 3.83
CA ASN A 48 -6.12 -2.45 3.42
C ASN A 48 -6.16 -2.90 1.95
N ILE A 49 -5.52 -2.15 1.05
CA ILE A 49 -5.41 -2.52 -0.37
C ILE A 49 -4.71 -3.89 -0.48
N PHE A 50 -3.57 -4.06 0.18
CA PHE A 50 -2.85 -5.32 0.19
C PHE A 50 -3.72 -6.48 0.71
N GLN A 51 -4.39 -6.28 1.84
CA GLN A 51 -5.26 -7.28 2.44
C GLN A 51 -6.41 -7.69 1.51
N GLU A 52 -7.06 -6.73 0.86
CA GLU A 52 -8.13 -6.99 -0.09
C GLU A 52 -7.64 -7.72 -1.34
N GLU A 53 -6.44 -7.39 -1.86
CA GLU A 53 -5.87 -8.03 -3.04
C GLU A 53 -5.44 -9.48 -2.76
N VAL A 54 -4.74 -9.72 -1.64
CA VAL A 54 -4.26 -11.08 -1.33
C VAL A 54 -5.38 -12.02 -0.89
N SER A 55 -6.45 -11.49 -0.29
CA SER A 55 -7.62 -12.29 0.13
C SER A 55 -8.54 -12.69 -1.03
N GLY A 56 -8.30 -12.19 -2.24
CA GLY A 56 -9.14 -12.48 -3.39
C GLY A 56 -8.95 -13.89 -3.97
N SER A 57 -7.81 -14.53 -3.71
CA SER A 57 -7.47 -15.85 -4.23
C SER A 57 -6.59 -16.62 -3.26
N MET A 58 -6.88 -17.93 -3.10
CA MET A 58 -6.07 -18.80 -2.24
C MET A 58 -4.63 -18.91 -2.73
N LEU A 59 -4.40 -19.04 -4.02
CA LEU A 59 -3.05 -19.07 -4.59
C LEU A 59 -2.32 -17.75 -4.37
N THR A 60 -2.97 -16.62 -4.61
CA THR A 60 -2.37 -15.30 -4.37
C THR A 60 -1.98 -15.12 -2.91
N LEU A 61 -2.86 -15.51 -1.97
CA LEU A 61 -2.58 -15.45 -0.54
C LEU A 61 -1.39 -16.32 -0.18
N HIS A 62 -1.39 -17.58 -0.61
CA HIS A 62 -0.34 -18.55 -0.31
C HIS A 62 1.05 -18.11 -0.79
N TYR A 63 1.15 -17.59 -2.02
CA TYR A 63 2.42 -17.08 -2.56
C TYR A 63 2.84 -15.73 -2.01
N SER A 64 1.92 -14.98 -1.42
CA SER A 64 2.22 -13.68 -0.80
C SER A 64 2.62 -13.79 0.67
N LEU A 65 2.03 -14.75 1.41
CA LEU A 65 2.18 -14.88 2.86
C LEU A 65 2.24 -16.34 3.29
N ALA A 66 3.35 -16.73 3.94
CA ALA A 66 3.49 -18.07 4.54
C ALA A 66 2.56 -18.27 5.75
N TYR A 67 2.26 -17.22 6.49
CA TYR A 67 1.44 -17.24 7.72
C TYR A 67 0.45 -16.07 7.72
N PRO A 68 -0.66 -16.15 6.97
CA PRO A 68 -1.63 -15.05 6.83
C PRO A 68 -2.31 -14.69 8.15
N GLU A 69 -2.52 -15.65 9.04
CA GLU A 69 -3.13 -15.44 10.36
C GLU A 69 -2.31 -14.50 11.25
N LYS A 70 -0.96 -14.44 11.10
CA LYS A 70 -0.10 -13.47 11.81
C LYS A 70 -0.37 -12.02 11.39
N LYS A 71 -0.97 -11.84 10.22
CA LYS A 71 -1.43 -10.55 9.70
C LYS A 71 -2.94 -10.33 9.85
N GLN A 72 -3.62 -11.24 10.56
CA GLN A 72 -5.08 -11.23 10.73
C GLN A 72 -5.84 -11.30 9.40
N ILE A 73 -5.24 -11.94 8.39
CA ILE A 73 -5.84 -12.14 7.08
C ILE A 73 -6.49 -13.51 7.07
N SER A 74 -7.80 -13.53 6.81
CA SER A 74 -8.55 -14.78 6.69
C SER A 74 -8.25 -15.47 5.37
N ARG A 75 -8.11 -16.79 5.39
CA ARG A 75 -7.95 -17.59 4.19
C ARG A 75 -9.25 -17.58 3.38
N PRO A 76 -9.21 -17.26 2.08
CA PRO A 76 -10.38 -17.40 1.23
C PRO A 76 -10.72 -18.87 1.00
N PHE A 77 -11.91 -19.14 0.46
CA PHE A 77 -12.27 -20.50 0.05
C PHE A 77 -11.27 -21.02 -1.00
N PRO A 78 -10.69 -22.21 -0.83
CA PRO A 78 -9.75 -22.79 -1.77
C PRO A 78 -10.43 -23.04 -3.12
N SER A 79 -10.06 -22.26 -4.12
CA SER A 79 -10.59 -22.33 -5.48
C SER A 79 -9.55 -21.79 -6.45
N LEU A 80 -9.47 -22.37 -7.62
CA LEU A 80 -8.65 -21.86 -8.73
C LEU A 80 -9.26 -20.60 -9.35
N GLY A 81 -10.45 -20.20 -8.89
CA GLY A 81 -11.17 -19.05 -9.40
C GLY A 81 -11.91 -19.33 -10.71
N THR A 82 -12.41 -18.26 -11.30
CA THR A 82 -13.13 -18.31 -12.59
C THR A 82 -12.61 -17.19 -13.49
N ILE A 83 -12.49 -17.49 -14.78
CA ILE A 83 -12.22 -16.45 -15.79
C ILE A 83 -13.54 -15.72 -16.03
N SER A 84 -13.60 -14.44 -15.68
CA SER A 84 -14.76 -13.60 -15.93
C SER A 84 -14.49 -12.62 -17.07
N ALA A 85 -15.42 -12.51 -17.99
CA ALA A 85 -15.41 -11.47 -19.02
C ALA A 85 -15.90 -10.11 -18.48
N ASP A 86 -16.62 -10.13 -17.35
CA ASP A 86 -17.11 -8.91 -16.68
C ASP A 86 -16.07 -8.42 -15.65
N MET A 87 -15.33 -7.41 -16.05
CA MET A 87 -14.31 -6.74 -15.23
C MET A 87 -14.81 -5.43 -14.61
N ASP A 88 -16.07 -5.05 -14.82
CA ASP A 88 -16.59 -3.74 -14.38
C ASP A 88 -16.43 -3.51 -12.87
N ARG A 89 -16.70 -4.52 -12.06
CA ARG A 89 -16.49 -4.44 -10.60
C ARG A 89 -15.03 -4.21 -10.22
N THR A 90 -14.11 -4.84 -10.94
CA THR A 90 -12.66 -4.70 -10.73
C THR A 90 -12.22 -3.27 -11.10
N TYR A 91 -12.66 -2.75 -12.23
CA TYR A 91 -12.35 -1.37 -12.65
C TYR A 91 -12.94 -0.33 -11.70
N GLN A 92 -14.16 -0.52 -11.21
CA GLN A 92 -14.75 0.35 -10.17
C GLN A 92 -13.91 0.36 -8.88
N LYS A 93 -13.40 -0.80 -8.46
CA LYS A 93 -12.50 -0.91 -7.30
C LYS A 93 -11.18 -0.15 -7.56
N TYR A 94 -10.58 -0.30 -8.72
CA TYR A 94 -9.36 0.41 -9.10
C TYR A 94 -9.57 1.94 -9.16
N GLU A 95 -10.70 2.41 -9.66
CA GLU A 95 -11.08 3.83 -9.62
C GLU A 95 -11.16 4.35 -8.18
N GLN A 96 -11.78 3.59 -7.27
CA GLN A 96 -11.86 3.95 -5.85
C GLN A 96 -10.47 4.03 -5.20
N TYR A 97 -9.58 3.07 -5.47
CA TYR A 97 -8.21 3.10 -4.96
C TYR A 97 -7.44 4.30 -5.52
N LEU A 98 -7.56 4.55 -6.81
CA LEU A 98 -6.93 5.69 -7.46
C LEU A 98 -7.38 7.02 -6.84
N GLN A 99 -8.67 7.19 -6.57
CA GLN A 99 -9.20 8.39 -5.91
C GLN A 99 -8.68 8.55 -4.47
N LYS A 100 -8.66 7.47 -3.68
CA LYS A 100 -8.10 7.49 -2.32
C LYS A 100 -6.62 7.86 -2.33
N LEU A 101 -5.81 7.28 -3.23
CA LEU A 101 -4.38 7.56 -3.37
C LEU A 101 -4.10 9.02 -3.79
N LYS A 102 -4.91 9.59 -4.70
CA LYS A 102 -4.83 11.00 -5.11
C LYS A 102 -5.12 11.97 -3.98
N GLY A 103 -5.87 11.55 -2.97
CA GLY A 103 -6.15 12.36 -1.77
C GLY A 103 -4.90 12.65 -0.92
N PHE A 104 -3.84 11.85 -1.04
CA PHE A 104 -2.59 12.05 -0.31
C PHE A 104 -1.63 12.95 -1.11
N SER A 105 -1.17 14.05 -0.50
CA SER A 105 -0.13 14.92 -1.09
C SER A 105 1.25 14.29 -0.90
N ALA A 106 2.03 14.15 -1.98
CA ALA A 106 3.40 13.63 -1.90
C ALA A 106 4.29 14.41 -0.91
N SER A 107 4.13 15.73 -0.83
CA SER A 107 4.92 16.57 0.07
C SER A 107 4.67 16.33 1.57
N ARG A 108 3.59 15.62 1.93
CA ARG A 108 3.18 15.30 3.30
C ARG A 108 3.45 13.84 3.67
N LEU A 109 4.08 13.09 2.78
CA LEU A 109 4.49 11.70 2.98
C LEU A 109 6.01 11.62 3.11
N ASN A 110 6.50 10.65 3.87
CA ASN A 110 7.91 10.30 3.87
C ASN A 110 8.35 9.72 2.51
N ARG A 111 9.64 9.60 2.28
CA ARG A 111 10.19 9.18 0.99
C ARG A 111 9.71 7.81 0.51
N GLU A 112 9.60 6.85 1.42
CA GLU A 112 9.14 5.50 1.13
C GLU A 112 7.68 5.50 0.68
N ASN A 113 6.81 6.17 1.44
CA ASN A 113 5.39 6.30 1.13
C ASN A 113 5.14 7.13 -0.15
N GLN A 114 5.99 8.13 -0.46
CA GLN A 114 5.94 8.83 -1.74
C GLN A 114 6.14 7.86 -2.92
N ILE A 115 7.18 7.02 -2.85
CA ILE A 115 7.50 6.04 -3.90
C ILE A 115 6.34 5.04 -4.03
N THR A 116 5.88 4.49 -2.92
CA THR A 116 4.74 3.54 -2.91
C THR A 116 3.49 4.17 -3.52
N ARG A 117 3.17 5.42 -3.15
CA ARG A 117 2.04 6.16 -3.71
C ARG A 117 2.16 6.32 -5.22
N ASP A 118 3.31 6.76 -5.70
CA ASP A 118 3.52 7.04 -7.11
C ASP A 118 3.50 5.75 -7.94
N MET A 119 4.04 4.66 -7.41
CA MET A 119 3.95 3.32 -8.03
C MET A 119 2.50 2.83 -8.09
N LEU A 120 1.73 2.93 -7.01
CA LEU A 120 0.32 2.51 -7.00
C LEU A 120 -0.55 3.38 -7.92
N LEU A 121 -0.30 4.69 -7.98
CA LEU A 121 -0.99 5.58 -8.92
C LEU A 121 -0.73 5.16 -10.37
N LEU A 122 0.54 4.90 -10.72
CA LEU A 122 0.90 4.42 -12.05
C LEU A 122 0.25 3.07 -12.35
N TYR A 123 0.31 2.13 -11.40
CA TYR A 123 -0.27 0.80 -11.55
C TYR A 123 -1.78 0.89 -11.86
N TYR A 124 -2.56 1.55 -11.01
CA TYR A 124 -4.01 1.61 -11.23
C TYR A 124 -4.40 2.45 -12.45
N GLN A 125 -3.64 3.49 -12.80
CA GLN A 125 -3.85 4.21 -14.05
C GLN A 125 -3.63 3.31 -15.26
N THR A 126 -2.57 2.49 -15.24
CA THR A 126 -2.29 1.53 -16.31
C THR A 126 -3.38 0.47 -16.41
N GLN A 127 -3.83 -0.10 -15.29
CA GLN A 127 -4.93 -1.07 -15.28
C GLN A 127 -6.22 -0.47 -15.85
N LEU A 128 -6.55 0.77 -15.47
CA LEU A 128 -7.75 1.45 -15.98
C LEU A 128 -7.65 1.83 -17.46
N SER A 129 -6.45 2.04 -18.00
CA SER A 129 -6.25 2.34 -19.43
C SER A 129 -6.56 1.17 -20.34
N SER A 130 -6.55 -0.06 -19.84
CA SER A 130 -6.90 -1.27 -20.60
C SER A 130 -8.41 -1.55 -20.65
N ARG A 131 -9.23 -0.78 -19.91
CA ARG A 131 -10.68 -1.01 -19.77
C ARG A 131 -11.41 -1.08 -21.12
N ASP A 132 -11.02 -0.19 -22.05
CA ASP A 132 -11.66 -0.11 -23.38
C ASP A 132 -11.14 -1.18 -24.36
N TYR A 133 -10.20 -2.02 -23.92
CA TYR A 133 -9.52 -3.02 -24.73
C TYR A 133 -9.54 -4.41 -24.06
N PRO A 134 -10.72 -4.98 -23.77
CA PRO A 134 -10.81 -6.24 -23.01
C PRO A 134 -10.18 -7.45 -23.72
N LEU A 135 -10.02 -7.35 -25.06
CA LEU A 135 -9.37 -8.42 -25.84
C LEU A 135 -7.84 -8.40 -25.77
N LEU A 136 -7.23 -7.37 -25.17
CA LEU A 136 -5.77 -7.35 -24.91
C LEU A 136 -5.39 -8.23 -23.71
N ASP A 137 -6.33 -8.53 -22.83
CA ASP A 137 -6.14 -9.51 -21.77
C ASP A 137 -6.36 -10.90 -22.35
N GLU A 138 -5.27 -11.65 -22.54
CA GLU A 138 -5.26 -13.00 -23.08
C GLU A 138 -5.05 -14.01 -21.94
N PRO A 139 -6.09 -14.38 -21.17
CA PRO A 139 -5.95 -15.28 -20.02
C PRO A 139 -5.44 -16.68 -20.43
N LEU A 140 -5.59 -17.07 -21.68
CA LEU A 140 -5.11 -18.33 -22.26
C LEU A 140 -3.94 -18.12 -23.24
N SER A 141 -3.10 -17.10 -23.03
CA SER A 141 -1.93 -16.89 -23.89
C SER A 141 -0.96 -18.07 -23.85
N PRO A 142 -0.24 -18.37 -24.96
CA PRO A 142 0.56 -19.61 -25.07
C PRO A 142 1.63 -19.78 -24.00
N SER A 143 2.28 -18.70 -23.55
CA SER A 143 3.40 -18.75 -22.60
C SER A 143 3.09 -18.19 -21.21
N LEU A 144 2.16 -17.26 -21.12
CA LEU A 144 1.80 -16.58 -19.87
C LEU A 144 0.37 -16.84 -19.41
N GLY A 145 -0.38 -17.61 -20.19
CA GLY A 145 -1.75 -17.96 -19.85
C GLY A 145 -1.84 -18.87 -18.63
N ILE A 146 -3.01 -18.86 -17.99
CA ILE A 146 -3.28 -19.63 -16.76
C ILE A 146 -3.03 -21.15 -16.96
N GLN A 147 -3.30 -21.68 -18.14
CA GLN A 147 -3.06 -23.10 -18.48
C GLN A 147 -1.56 -23.48 -18.44
N ALA A 148 -0.66 -22.51 -18.67
CA ALA A 148 0.78 -22.74 -18.60
C ALA A 148 1.32 -22.51 -17.18
N GLN A 149 0.78 -21.53 -16.48
CA GLN A 149 1.28 -21.14 -15.15
C GLN A 149 0.73 -22.01 -14.02
N LEU A 150 -0.55 -22.39 -14.08
CA LEU A 150 -1.21 -23.11 -12.99
C LEU A 150 -0.53 -24.43 -12.61
N PRO A 151 -0.11 -25.30 -13.56
CA PRO A 151 0.62 -26.53 -13.22
C PRO A 151 1.93 -26.26 -12.47
N VAL A 152 2.64 -25.19 -12.82
CA VAL A 152 3.89 -24.79 -12.16
C VAL A 152 3.60 -24.30 -10.74
N LEU A 153 2.62 -23.42 -10.57
CA LEU A 153 2.21 -22.93 -9.26
C LEU A 153 1.79 -24.09 -8.33
N LEU A 154 1.02 -25.04 -8.84
CA LEU A 154 0.62 -26.19 -8.03
C LEU A 154 1.79 -27.13 -7.72
N ALA A 155 2.76 -27.29 -8.63
CA ALA A 155 3.94 -28.12 -8.40
C ALA A 155 4.92 -27.49 -7.39
N GLU A 156 4.97 -26.17 -7.32
CA GLU A 156 5.83 -25.41 -6.41
C GLU A 156 5.12 -25.01 -5.10
N TYR A 157 3.91 -25.53 -4.85
CA TYR A 157 3.14 -25.20 -3.65
C TYR A 157 3.87 -25.68 -2.40
N ALA A 158 4.22 -24.74 -1.51
CA ALA A 158 4.96 -25.02 -0.28
C ALA A 158 4.00 -25.26 0.89
N PHE A 159 4.25 -26.28 1.70
CA PHE A 159 3.44 -26.60 2.88
C PHE A 159 4.15 -26.08 4.12
N TYR A 160 3.64 -25.00 4.72
CA TYR A 160 4.17 -24.39 5.94
C TYR A 160 3.47 -24.92 7.19
N GLU A 161 2.21 -25.35 7.05
CA GLU A 161 1.37 -25.87 8.12
C GLU A 161 0.35 -26.91 7.59
N ASP A 162 -0.28 -27.65 8.50
CA ASP A 162 -1.23 -28.72 8.13
C ASP A 162 -2.45 -28.20 7.33
N GLN A 163 -2.86 -26.95 7.56
CA GLN A 163 -3.95 -26.34 6.82
C GLN A 163 -3.61 -26.17 5.33
N ASP A 164 -2.35 -25.95 4.97
CA ASP A 164 -1.93 -25.83 3.57
C ASP A 164 -2.16 -27.12 2.79
N ILE A 165 -2.06 -28.28 3.46
CA ILE A 165 -2.36 -29.58 2.85
C ILE A 165 -3.85 -29.68 2.50
N ALA A 166 -4.71 -29.29 3.45
CA ALA A 166 -6.16 -29.31 3.22
C ALA A 166 -6.56 -28.33 2.12
N ASP A 167 -6.00 -27.12 2.12
CA ASP A 167 -6.25 -26.11 1.11
C ASP A 167 -5.79 -26.57 -0.28
N TYR A 168 -4.60 -27.19 -0.36
CA TYR A 168 -4.08 -27.75 -1.62
C TYR A 168 -4.98 -28.86 -2.19
N LEU A 169 -5.40 -29.79 -1.35
CA LEU A 169 -6.31 -30.87 -1.78
C LEU A 169 -7.65 -30.31 -2.28
N ASN A 170 -8.17 -29.28 -1.64
CA ASN A 170 -9.40 -28.60 -2.09
C ASN A 170 -9.20 -27.81 -3.40
N LEU A 171 -7.99 -27.34 -3.69
CA LEU A 171 -7.69 -26.71 -4.98
C LEU A 171 -7.67 -27.70 -6.14
N LEU A 172 -7.42 -29.00 -5.88
CA LEU A 172 -7.34 -30.05 -6.90
C LEU A 172 -8.70 -30.73 -7.18
N THR A 173 -9.71 -30.49 -6.36
CA THR A 173 -11.05 -31.09 -6.47
C THR A 173 -12.05 -30.12 -7.07
#